data_a5c1cdcf5488701d07a359bf41f97bfd
#
_entry.id   a5c1cdcf5488701d07a359bf41f97bfd
#
_cell.length_a   1.000
_cell.length_b   1.000
_cell.length_c   1.000
_cell.angle_alpha   90.00
_cell.angle_beta   90.00
_cell.angle_gamma   90.00
#
_symmetry.space_group_name_H-M   'P 1'
#
loop_
_entity.id
_entity.type
_entity.pdbx_description
1 polymer ?
#
loop_
_entity_poly.entity_id
_entity_poly.type
_entity_poly.pdbx_seq_one_letter_code
_entity_poly.pdbx_strand_id
1 'polypeptide(L)'
;RYDCLVDSHHGPIQLQDGRILYPGKQLWRDPARVGVAHSQDDGVTWEWLAEIPARDGDDPNQYHELHGVQADDGRIVVQLRNHNTANSQETLQTESEDGGRTWSPPRSIGVWGIPSHLLKLRDGRLLMTHGHRRQPIGNQARVSRDGGRTWSEPLVIYGDAKSTDMGYPSTVELANGDLLTVWYELLPPASKAELRQLRWRLS
;
A
#
# COMPACT_ATOMS: atom_id res chain seq x y z
N ARG A 1 -26.02 -2.56 -7.56
CA ARG A 1 -24.96 -3.55 -7.58
C ARG A 1 -23.71 -2.79 -8.00
N TYR A 2 -22.82 -2.52 -7.07
CA TYR A 2 -21.54 -1.92 -7.42
C TYR A 2 -20.68 -3.03 -8.01
N ASP A 3 -20.46 -3.00 -9.31
CA ASP A 3 -19.50 -3.88 -9.97
C ASP A 3 -18.11 -3.30 -9.65
N CYS A 4 -17.49 -3.80 -8.58
CA CYS A 4 -16.15 -3.41 -8.22
C CYS A 4 -15.19 -3.87 -9.32
N LEU A 5 -14.55 -2.93 -10.00
CA LEU A 5 -13.65 -3.24 -11.11
C LEU A 5 -12.31 -3.80 -10.65
N VAL A 6 -11.96 -3.56 -9.40
CA VAL A 6 -10.75 -4.05 -8.74
C VAL A 6 -11.05 -4.34 -7.26
N ASP A 7 -10.23 -5.19 -6.66
CA ASP A 7 -10.27 -5.54 -5.26
C ASP A 7 -8.95 -5.19 -4.59
N SER A 8 -9.00 -4.50 -3.45
CA SER A 8 -7.84 -4.14 -2.64
C SER A 8 -8.25 -3.90 -1.20
N HIS A 9 -7.30 -4.03 -0.26
CA HIS A 9 -7.53 -3.82 1.18
C HIS A 9 -7.53 -2.36 1.60
N HIS A 10 -6.89 -1.51 0.79
CA HIS A 10 -6.88 -0.08 1.01
C HIS A 10 -7.83 0.61 0.04
N GLY A 11 -8.27 1.80 0.41
CA GLY A 11 -9.16 2.60 -0.43
C GLY A 11 -8.46 3.20 -1.64
N PRO A 12 -9.24 3.86 -2.50
CA PRO A 12 -8.71 4.64 -3.60
C PRO A 12 -7.95 5.87 -3.11
N ILE A 13 -7.17 6.46 -4.02
CA ILE A 13 -6.42 7.70 -3.78
C ILE A 13 -6.96 8.82 -4.67
N GLN A 14 -6.98 10.06 -4.16
CA GLN A 14 -7.26 11.22 -4.96
C GLN A 14 -5.98 11.76 -5.58
N LEU A 15 -6.01 12.02 -6.89
CA LEU A 15 -4.92 12.63 -7.62
C LEU A 15 -5.01 14.16 -7.59
N GLN A 16 -3.90 14.84 -7.90
CA GLN A 16 -3.83 16.31 -7.93
C GLN A 16 -4.77 16.94 -8.98
N ASP A 17 -5.11 16.20 -10.04
CA ASP A 17 -6.06 16.62 -11.08
C ASP A 17 -7.53 16.38 -10.71
N GLY A 18 -7.81 15.92 -9.49
CA GLY A 18 -9.14 15.66 -8.96
C GLY A 18 -9.67 14.27 -9.25
N ARG A 19 -9.07 13.50 -10.16
CA ARG A 19 -9.47 12.10 -10.40
C ARG A 19 -9.22 11.25 -9.16
N ILE A 20 -10.01 10.20 -9.02
CA ILE A 20 -9.81 9.17 -8.02
C ILE A 20 -9.25 7.93 -8.72
N LEU A 21 -8.15 7.40 -8.21
CA LEU A 21 -7.50 6.20 -8.74
C LEU A 21 -7.58 5.07 -7.72
N TYR A 22 -7.94 3.87 -8.17
CA TYR A 22 -8.02 2.70 -7.32
C TYR A 22 -7.13 1.57 -7.86
N PRO A 23 -5.93 1.40 -7.30
CA PRO A 23 -5.07 0.27 -7.65
C PRO A 23 -5.60 -1.01 -6.98
N GLY A 24 -5.63 -2.11 -7.73
CA GLY A 24 -6.14 -3.36 -7.22
C GLY A 24 -6.03 -4.51 -8.22
N LYS A 25 -6.79 -5.56 -7.96
CA LYS A 25 -6.73 -6.82 -8.68
C LYS A 25 -8.14 -7.28 -9.06
N GLN A 26 -8.31 -7.79 -10.27
CA GLN A 26 -9.55 -8.43 -10.71
C GLN A 26 -9.53 -9.91 -10.32
N LEU A 27 -10.03 -10.23 -9.15
CA LEU A 27 -10.02 -11.58 -8.58
C LEU A 27 -10.87 -12.61 -9.35
N TRP A 28 -11.84 -12.13 -10.13
CA TRP A 28 -12.73 -12.99 -10.94
C TRP A 28 -12.14 -13.41 -12.29
N ARG A 29 -10.91 -13.01 -12.60
CA ARG A 29 -10.19 -13.40 -13.81
C ARG A 29 -9.09 -14.41 -13.50
N ASP A 30 -8.83 -15.30 -14.45
CA ASP A 30 -7.71 -16.24 -14.42
C ASP A 30 -7.00 -16.23 -15.80
N PRO A 31 -5.74 -15.79 -15.91
CA PRO A 31 -4.96 -15.18 -14.83
C PRO A 31 -5.57 -13.86 -14.35
N ALA A 32 -5.34 -13.52 -13.08
CA ALA A 32 -5.80 -12.28 -12.52
C ALA A 32 -5.15 -11.08 -13.22
N ARG A 33 -5.93 -10.03 -13.44
CA ARG A 33 -5.41 -8.76 -13.93
C ARG A 33 -5.14 -7.85 -12.74
N VAL A 34 -3.92 -7.35 -12.65
CA VAL A 34 -3.49 -6.36 -11.67
C VAL A 34 -3.41 -5.01 -12.37
N GLY A 35 -3.96 -3.97 -11.79
CA GLY A 35 -3.97 -2.67 -12.45
C GLY A 35 -4.76 -1.63 -11.69
N VAL A 36 -5.26 -0.66 -12.41
CA VAL A 36 -5.94 0.49 -11.82
C VAL A 36 -7.29 0.75 -12.49
N ALA A 37 -8.28 1.04 -11.66
CA ALA A 37 -9.51 1.69 -12.07
C ALA A 37 -9.47 3.17 -11.68
N HIS A 38 -10.24 4.01 -12.38
CA HIS A 38 -10.35 5.41 -12.02
C HIS A 38 -11.79 5.91 -12.09
N SER A 39 -12.03 7.00 -11.39
CA SER A 39 -13.25 7.79 -11.47
C SER A 39 -12.93 9.24 -11.77
N GLN A 40 -13.79 9.91 -12.56
CA GLN A 40 -13.70 11.32 -12.91
C GLN A 40 -14.88 12.13 -12.35
N ASP A 41 -15.77 11.48 -11.59
CA ASP A 41 -17.03 12.01 -11.08
C ASP A 41 -17.23 11.68 -9.59
N ASP A 42 -16.17 11.89 -8.79
CA ASP A 42 -16.17 11.69 -7.33
C ASP A 42 -16.57 10.28 -6.88
N GLY A 43 -16.24 9.27 -7.69
CA GLY A 43 -16.47 7.86 -7.35
C GLY A 43 -17.87 7.35 -7.73
N VAL A 44 -18.67 8.13 -8.48
CA VAL A 44 -20.00 7.71 -8.93
C VAL A 44 -19.90 6.63 -9.99
N THR A 45 -19.00 6.84 -10.99
CA THR A 45 -18.70 5.83 -12.00
C THR A 45 -17.21 5.46 -12.01
N TRP A 46 -16.92 4.24 -12.39
CA TRP A 46 -15.57 3.68 -12.42
C TRP A 46 -15.28 2.99 -13.74
N GLU A 47 -14.10 3.25 -14.28
CA GLU A 47 -13.60 2.64 -15.49
C GLU A 47 -12.22 2.00 -15.24
N TRP A 48 -11.96 0.90 -15.94
CA TRP A 48 -10.61 0.32 -15.99
C TRP A 48 -9.69 1.23 -16.78
N LEU A 49 -8.60 1.68 -16.15
CA LEU A 49 -7.67 2.61 -16.79
C LEU A 49 -6.49 1.90 -17.44
N ALA A 50 -5.77 1.07 -16.68
CA ALA A 50 -4.55 0.43 -17.16
C ALA A 50 -4.19 -0.82 -16.36
N GLU A 51 -3.42 -1.68 -16.98
CA GLU A 51 -2.81 -2.85 -16.36
C GLU A 51 -1.41 -2.49 -15.80
N ILE A 52 -1.09 -3.02 -14.64
CA ILE A 52 0.26 -3.03 -14.08
C ILE A 52 0.90 -4.32 -14.58
N PRO A 53 1.99 -4.24 -15.39
CA PRO A 53 2.63 -5.44 -15.92
C PRO A 53 3.23 -6.28 -14.79
N ALA A 54 3.26 -7.60 -14.95
CA ALA A 54 4.01 -8.44 -14.03
C ALA A 54 5.51 -8.27 -14.27
N ARG A 55 6.32 -8.48 -13.24
CA ARG A 55 7.76 -8.63 -13.35
C ARG A 55 8.07 -9.96 -14.07
N ASP A 56 9.16 -9.98 -14.83
CA ASP A 56 9.57 -11.19 -15.54
C ASP A 56 9.69 -12.40 -14.59
N GLY A 57 9.00 -13.48 -14.93
CA GLY A 57 8.96 -14.71 -14.16
C GLY A 57 7.98 -14.74 -13.00
N ASP A 58 7.29 -13.64 -12.71
CA ASP A 58 6.25 -13.59 -11.68
C ASP A 58 4.87 -14.00 -12.24
N ASP A 59 4.11 -14.68 -11.41
CA ASP A 59 2.69 -14.94 -11.61
C ASP A 59 1.86 -13.77 -11.04
N PRO A 60 1.08 -13.03 -11.85
CA PRO A 60 0.25 -11.93 -11.36
C PRO A 60 -0.82 -12.40 -10.36
N ASN A 61 -1.16 -13.69 -10.34
CA ASN A 61 -2.03 -14.25 -9.32
C ASN A 61 -1.44 -14.16 -7.90
N GLN A 62 -0.12 -14.03 -7.80
CA GLN A 62 0.61 -13.90 -6.53
C GLN A 62 0.83 -12.45 -6.10
N TYR A 63 0.30 -11.47 -6.85
CA TYR A 63 0.25 -10.07 -6.42
C TYR A 63 -1.06 -9.79 -5.69
N HIS A 64 -0.95 -9.15 -4.54
CA HIS A 64 -2.10 -8.87 -3.66
C HIS A 64 -2.02 -7.45 -3.10
N GLU A 65 -3.13 -6.97 -2.56
CA GLU A 65 -3.23 -5.82 -1.65
C GLU A 65 -2.39 -4.62 -2.08
N LEU A 66 -2.88 -3.92 -3.11
CA LEU A 66 -2.23 -2.74 -3.63
C LEU A 66 -2.67 -1.49 -2.85
N HIS A 67 -1.74 -0.55 -2.68
CA HIS A 67 -2.05 0.80 -2.26
C HIS A 67 -1.14 1.81 -2.96
N GLY A 68 -1.66 3.01 -3.21
CA GLY A 68 -0.94 4.04 -3.96
C GLY A 68 -0.87 5.38 -3.25
N VAL A 69 -0.03 6.26 -3.80
CA VAL A 69 0.06 7.66 -3.42
C VAL A 69 0.60 8.46 -4.60
N GLN A 70 0.19 9.72 -4.76
CA GLN A 70 0.80 10.62 -5.72
C GLN A 70 1.81 11.53 -5.03
N ALA A 71 3.04 11.56 -5.53
CA ALA A 71 4.11 12.46 -5.09
C ALA A 71 3.90 13.89 -5.63
N ASP A 72 4.63 14.86 -5.09
CA ASP A 72 4.50 16.27 -5.49
C ASP A 72 4.92 16.53 -6.95
N ASP A 73 5.82 15.71 -7.49
CA ASP A 73 6.24 15.76 -8.90
C ASP A 73 5.19 15.16 -9.86
N GLY A 74 4.03 14.75 -9.36
CA GLY A 74 2.94 14.18 -10.15
C GLY A 74 3.04 12.67 -10.37
N ARG A 75 4.17 12.06 -10.05
CA ARG A 75 4.38 10.62 -10.19
C ARG A 75 3.50 9.86 -9.20
N ILE A 76 2.88 8.79 -9.68
CA ILE A 76 2.08 7.90 -8.86
C ILE A 76 2.93 6.68 -8.50
N VAL A 77 3.02 6.40 -7.22
CA VAL A 77 3.71 5.25 -6.65
C VAL A 77 2.67 4.27 -6.15
N VAL A 78 2.75 3.02 -6.57
CA VAL A 78 1.90 1.92 -6.07
C VAL A 78 2.78 0.82 -5.51
N GLN A 79 2.48 0.40 -4.30
CA GLN A 79 3.10 -0.76 -3.67
C GLN A 79 2.14 -1.93 -3.67
N LEU A 80 2.68 -3.14 -3.78
CA LEU A 80 1.93 -4.37 -3.82
C LEU A 80 2.60 -5.47 -2.97
N ARG A 81 1.77 -6.29 -2.36
CA ARG A 81 2.18 -7.48 -1.64
C ARG A 81 2.53 -8.58 -2.62
N ASN A 82 3.70 -9.18 -2.47
CA ASN A 82 4.21 -10.23 -3.34
C ASN A 82 4.22 -11.59 -2.62
N HIS A 83 3.59 -12.58 -3.25
CA HIS A 83 3.62 -13.97 -2.80
C HIS A 83 4.32 -14.91 -3.79
N ASN A 84 4.92 -14.38 -4.86
CA ASN A 84 5.77 -15.19 -5.74
C ASN A 84 6.90 -15.83 -4.92
N THR A 85 7.31 -17.03 -5.28
CA THR A 85 8.26 -17.84 -4.51
C THR A 85 9.64 -17.18 -4.38
N ALA A 86 10.08 -16.49 -5.42
CA ALA A 86 11.25 -15.62 -5.32
C ALA A 86 10.86 -14.38 -4.48
N ASN A 87 11.43 -14.25 -3.28
CA ASN A 87 11.19 -13.12 -2.37
C ASN A 87 9.73 -12.97 -1.90
N SER A 88 9.07 -14.08 -1.57
CA SER A 88 7.75 -14.04 -0.95
C SER A 88 7.71 -13.09 0.25
N GLN A 89 6.64 -12.29 0.35
CA GLN A 89 6.40 -11.26 1.38
C GLN A 89 7.30 -10.01 1.28
N GLU A 90 8.04 -9.87 0.20
CA GLU A 90 8.68 -8.60 -0.15
C GLU A 90 7.63 -7.60 -0.66
N THR A 91 7.75 -6.35 -0.26
CA THR A 91 6.98 -5.26 -0.87
C THR A 91 7.59 -4.92 -2.22
N LEU A 92 6.81 -5.03 -3.28
CA LEU A 92 7.20 -4.53 -4.60
C LEU A 92 6.59 -3.14 -4.84
N GLN A 93 7.21 -2.38 -5.74
CA GLN A 93 6.76 -1.05 -6.11
C GLN A 93 6.76 -0.88 -7.63
N THR A 94 5.73 -0.24 -8.14
CA THR A 94 5.59 0.21 -9.53
C THR A 94 5.25 1.70 -9.56
N GLU A 95 5.59 2.37 -10.64
CA GLU A 95 5.37 3.81 -10.80
C GLU A 95 4.72 4.13 -12.14
N SER A 96 3.96 5.24 -12.15
CA SER A 96 3.41 5.87 -13.35
C SER A 96 3.75 7.35 -13.37
N GLU A 97 4.18 7.85 -14.53
CA GLU A 97 4.53 9.27 -14.77
C GLU A 97 3.49 9.99 -15.64
N ASP A 98 2.45 9.28 -16.08
CA ASP A 98 1.45 9.78 -17.04
C ASP A 98 0.01 9.75 -16.49
N GLY A 99 -0.12 9.86 -15.18
CA GLY A 99 -1.42 9.89 -14.50
C GLY A 99 -2.11 8.53 -14.45
N GLY A 100 -1.35 7.45 -14.40
CA GLY A 100 -1.84 6.07 -14.23
C GLY A 100 -2.13 5.33 -15.53
N ARG A 101 -1.77 5.89 -16.70
CA ARG A 101 -2.05 5.27 -18.01
C ARG A 101 -1.05 4.19 -18.39
N THR A 102 0.21 4.36 -17.97
CA THR A 102 1.25 3.34 -18.12
C THR A 102 2.00 3.14 -16.81
N TRP A 103 2.53 1.95 -16.61
CA TRP A 103 3.17 1.53 -15.36
C TRP A 103 4.49 0.80 -15.64
N SER A 104 5.49 1.10 -14.82
CA SER A 104 6.72 0.31 -14.83
C SER A 104 6.47 -1.12 -14.34
N PRO A 105 7.24 -2.12 -14.78
CA PRO A 105 7.24 -3.42 -14.10
C PRO A 105 7.57 -3.24 -12.61
N PRO A 106 6.89 -3.96 -11.71
CA PRO A 106 7.18 -3.89 -10.28
C PRO A 106 8.64 -4.25 -9.98
N ARG A 107 9.24 -3.52 -9.08
CA ARG A 107 10.62 -3.74 -8.63
C ARG A 107 10.69 -3.92 -7.12
N SER A 108 11.71 -4.63 -6.67
CA SER A 108 12.06 -4.68 -5.25
C SER A 108 12.47 -3.30 -4.75
N ILE A 109 12.03 -2.96 -3.55
CA ILE A 109 12.48 -1.77 -2.82
C ILE A 109 13.30 -2.13 -1.59
N GLY A 110 13.71 -3.39 -1.46
CA GLY A 110 14.48 -3.88 -0.31
C GLY A 110 13.71 -3.90 1.01
N VAL A 111 12.38 -3.86 0.95
CA VAL A 111 11.52 -3.87 2.14
C VAL A 111 10.82 -5.21 2.25
N TRP A 112 10.96 -5.80 3.41
CA TRP A 112 10.26 -7.02 3.76
C TRP A 112 9.17 -6.71 4.78
N GLY A 113 7.96 -6.49 4.29
CA GLY A 113 6.82 -6.11 5.13
C GLY A 113 5.55 -5.92 4.30
N ILE A 114 4.43 -6.49 4.78
CA ILE A 114 3.18 -6.60 4.04
C ILE A 114 1.95 -6.55 4.95
N PRO A 115 0.81 -6.06 4.41
CA PRO A 115 0.73 -5.11 3.30
C PRO A 115 1.23 -3.73 3.71
N SER A 116 1.48 -2.86 2.73
CA SER A 116 1.89 -1.47 2.98
C SER A 116 0.75 -0.50 2.75
N HIS A 117 0.73 0.57 3.55
CA HIS A 117 -0.10 1.76 3.36
C HIS A 117 0.79 2.95 3.06
N LEU A 118 0.45 3.72 2.05
CA LEU A 118 1.18 4.91 1.62
C LEU A 118 0.41 6.17 1.98
N LEU A 119 1.12 7.19 2.45
CA LEU A 119 0.57 8.49 2.81
C LEU A 119 1.52 9.59 2.33
N LYS A 120 1.01 10.62 1.68
CA LYS A 120 1.75 11.86 1.46
C LYS A 120 1.54 12.77 2.67
N LEU A 121 2.64 13.12 3.34
CA LEU A 121 2.64 14.07 4.43
C LEU A 121 2.49 15.51 3.90
N ARG A 122 2.07 16.44 4.77
CA ARG A 122 1.88 17.85 4.41
C ARG A 122 3.17 18.54 3.96
N ASP A 123 4.31 18.03 4.39
CA ASP A 123 5.62 18.54 3.99
C ASP A 123 6.17 17.92 2.69
N GLY A 124 5.36 17.14 1.98
CA GLY A 124 5.68 16.51 0.71
C GLY A 124 6.42 15.17 0.81
N ARG A 125 6.89 14.79 2.01
CA ARG A 125 7.47 13.44 2.19
C ARG A 125 6.41 12.36 2.00
N LEU A 126 6.84 11.19 1.51
CA LEU A 126 5.98 10.01 1.52
C LEU A 126 6.30 9.15 2.74
N LEU A 127 5.25 8.68 3.38
CA LEU A 127 5.31 7.73 4.47
C LEU A 127 4.75 6.40 4.01
N MET A 128 5.49 5.32 4.26
CA MET A 128 5.04 3.95 4.14
C MET A 128 4.91 3.37 5.54
N THR A 129 3.76 2.77 5.87
CA THR A 129 3.60 1.94 7.05
C THR A 129 3.24 0.52 6.62
N HIS A 130 3.77 -0.48 7.29
CA HIS A 130 3.55 -1.89 6.92
C HIS A 130 3.60 -2.81 8.14
N GLY A 131 2.93 -3.95 8.04
CA GLY A 131 3.06 -5.04 8.99
C GLY A 131 4.43 -5.70 8.84
N HIS A 132 5.09 -5.99 9.97
CA HIS A 132 6.37 -6.69 10.03
C HIS A 132 6.21 -7.97 10.84
N ARG A 133 6.23 -9.13 10.16
CA ARG A 133 5.91 -10.44 10.75
C ARG A 133 7.15 -11.26 11.11
N ARG A 134 8.32 -10.60 11.23
CA ARG A 134 9.59 -11.12 11.77
C ARG A 134 9.90 -10.40 13.08
N GLN A 135 10.85 -10.91 13.85
CA GLN A 135 11.26 -10.23 15.10
C GLN A 135 11.98 -8.89 14.80
N PRO A 136 11.59 -7.80 15.48
CA PRO A 136 10.43 -7.65 16.38
C PRO A 136 9.13 -7.63 15.58
N ILE A 137 8.15 -8.48 15.97
CA ILE A 137 6.84 -8.56 15.28
C ILE A 137 6.03 -7.31 15.61
N GLY A 138 5.48 -6.65 14.58
CA GLY A 138 4.72 -5.43 14.79
C GLY A 138 4.50 -4.62 13.52
N ASN A 139 4.49 -3.30 13.65
CA ASN A 139 4.38 -2.38 12.54
C ASN A 139 5.62 -1.50 12.43
N GLN A 140 6.07 -1.27 11.21
CA GLN A 140 7.18 -0.40 10.90
C GLN A 140 6.75 0.70 9.94
N ALA A 141 7.50 1.78 9.93
CA ALA A 141 7.36 2.86 8.97
C ALA A 141 8.68 3.12 8.25
N ARG A 142 8.58 3.68 7.05
CA ARG A 142 9.70 4.22 6.28
C ARG A 142 9.30 5.54 5.65
N VAL A 143 10.27 6.42 5.47
CA VAL A 143 10.04 7.74 4.87
C VAL A 143 10.82 7.84 3.57
N SER A 144 10.18 8.39 2.56
CA SER A 144 10.84 8.82 1.33
C SER A 144 10.84 10.34 1.25
N ARG A 145 11.99 10.91 0.86
CA ARG A 145 12.20 12.35 0.64
C ARG A 145 12.37 12.70 -0.85
N ASP A 146 12.26 11.69 -1.71
CA ASP A 146 12.51 11.79 -3.15
C ASP A 146 11.32 11.26 -3.98
N GLY A 147 10.11 11.37 -3.41
CA GLY A 147 8.88 10.95 -4.05
C GLY A 147 8.77 9.42 -4.23
N GLY A 148 9.32 8.62 -3.31
CA GLY A 148 9.22 7.16 -3.33
C GLY A 148 10.31 6.46 -4.14
N ARG A 149 11.34 7.18 -4.62
CA ARG A 149 12.46 6.54 -5.34
C ARG A 149 13.31 5.70 -4.40
N THR A 150 13.54 6.23 -3.20
CA THR A 150 14.22 5.51 -2.11
C THR A 150 13.44 5.62 -0.79
N TRP A 151 13.66 4.67 0.07
CA TRP A 151 13.00 4.59 1.38
C TRP A 151 14.06 4.52 2.48
N SER A 152 13.79 5.18 3.61
CA SER A 152 14.67 5.20 4.78
C SER A 152 14.84 3.80 5.40
N GLU A 153 15.79 3.70 6.34
CA GLU A 153 15.80 2.60 7.29
C GLU A 153 14.47 2.49 8.05
N PRO A 154 14.11 1.29 8.55
CA PRO A 154 12.85 1.09 9.24
C PRO A 154 12.79 1.83 10.56
N LEU A 155 11.65 2.47 10.81
CA LEU A 155 11.24 3.00 12.11
C LEU A 155 10.26 2.00 12.72
N VAL A 156 10.60 1.41 13.85
CA VAL A 156 9.68 0.52 14.58
C VAL A 156 8.68 1.40 15.31
N ILE A 157 7.41 1.39 14.86
CA ILE A 157 6.32 2.13 15.51
C ILE A 157 5.58 1.29 16.55
N TYR A 158 5.59 -0.04 16.37
CA TYR A 158 5.12 -1.03 17.34
C TYR A 158 5.89 -2.33 17.13
N GLY A 159 6.48 -2.91 18.16
CA GLY A 159 7.37 -4.07 18.06
C GLY A 159 7.12 -5.16 19.12
N ASP A 160 5.91 -5.21 19.70
CA ASP A 160 5.56 -6.14 20.77
C ASP A 160 4.28 -6.95 20.45
N ALA A 161 4.03 -7.22 19.17
CA ALA A 161 2.90 -8.03 18.78
C ALA A 161 3.04 -9.46 19.28
N LYS A 162 1.93 -10.02 19.78
CA LYS A 162 1.91 -11.36 20.39
C LYS A 162 1.67 -12.47 19.36
N SER A 163 1.36 -12.10 18.14
CA SER A 163 1.09 -13.02 17.03
C SER A 163 1.59 -12.45 15.72
N THR A 164 1.90 -13.30 14.76
CA THR A 164 2.13 -12.92 13.36
C THR A 164 0.84 -12.62 12.60
N ASP A 165 -0.32 -12.96 13.18
CA ASP A 165 -1.63 -12.59 12.65
C ASP A 165 -1.99 -11.17 13.12
N MET A 166 -1.37 -10.21 12.46
CA MET A 166 -1.49 -8.78 12.70
C MET A 166 -1.07 -8.00 11.46
N GLY A 167 -1.38 -6.71 11.43
CA GLY A 167 -0.92 -5.80 10.38
C GLY A 167 -2.04 -4.98 9.77
N TYR A 168 -1.96 -4.73 8.47
CA TYR A 168 -2.85 -3.85 7.73
C TYR A 168 -2.89 -2.44 8.35
N PRO A 169 -1.72 -1.83 8.62
CA PRO A 169 -1.70 -0.50 9.19
C PRO A 169 -2.28 0.50 8.21
N SER A 170 -3.08 1.42 8.75
CA SER A 170 -3.53 2.61 8.03
C SER A 170 -3.16 3.82 8.85
N THR A 171 -2.53 4.81 8.24
CA THR A 171 -1.96 5.97 8.93
C THR A 171 -2.51 7.27 8.38
N VAL A 172 -2.80 8.21 9.27
CA VAL A 172 -3.21 9.57 8.93
C VAL A 172 -2.35 10.59 9.68
N GLU A 173 -2.05 11.69 9.04
CA GLU A 173 -1.41 12.85 9.68
C GLU A 173 -2.48 13.76 10.28
N LEU A 174 -2.44 13.95 11.60
CA LEU A 174 -3.36 14.80 12.35
C LEU A 174 -3.01 16.29 12.16
N ALA A 175 -3.97 17.18 12.50
CA ALA A 175 -3.80 18.62 12.33
C ALA A 175 -2.57 19.21 13.03
N ASN A 176 -2.14 18.61 14.12
CA ASN A 176 -0.97 19.03 14.90
C ASN A 176 0.36 18.40 14.46
N GLY A 177 0.36 17.66 13.34
CA GLY A 177 1.54 16.97 12.80
C GLY A 177 1.86 15.62 13.42
N ASP A 178 1.07 15.15 14.39
CA ASP A 178 1.19 13.78 14.86
C ASP A 178 0.64 12.80 13.82
N LEU A 179 1.13 11.57 13.85
CA LEU A 179 0.63 10.46 13.06
C LEU A 179 -0.23 9.56 13.93
N LEU A 180 -1.38 9.15 13.43
CA LEU A 180 -2.21 8.13 14.04
C LEU A 180 -2.22 6.91 13.12
N THR A 181 -1.74 5.79 13.61
CA THR A 181 -1.77 4.49 12.91
C THR A 181 -2.74 3.57 13.60
N VAL A 182 -3.61 2.93 12.82
CA VAL A 182 -4.53 1.87 13.27
C VAL A 182 -4.17 0.57 12.57
N TRP A 183 -4.33 -0.58 13.25
CA TRP A 183 -4.10 -1.90 12.70
C TRP A 183 -4.93 -2.95 13.43
N TYR A 184 -5.01 -4.16 12.91
CA TYR A 184 -5.55 -5.29 13.65
C TYR A 184 -4.45 -6.15 14.26
N GLU A 185 -4.75 -6.82 15.36
CA GLU A 185 -3.87 -7.79 16.00
C GLU A 185 -4.71 -8.92 16.64
N LEU A 186 -4.37 -10.16 16.32
CA LEU A 186 -4.94 -11.32 17.01
C LEU A 186 -4.16 -11.55 18.31
N LEU A 187 -4.85 -11.43 19.45
CA LEU A 187 -4.28 -11.62 20.78
C LEU A 187 -4.61 -13.03 21.31
N PRO A 188 -3.66 -13.97 21.34
CA PRO A 188 -3.88 -15.28 21.94
C PRO A 188 -4.23 -15.17 23.45
N PRO A 189 -5.15 -15.97 23.99
CA PRO A 189 -5.85 -17.09 23.34
C PRO A 189 -7.14 -16.71 22.61
N ALA A 190 -7.39 -15.42 22.40
CA ALA A 190 -8.61 -14.96 21.73
C ALA A 190 -8.70 -15.47 20.30
N SER A 191 -9.92 -15.78 19.84
CA SER A 191 -10.21 -16.16 18.45
C SER A 191 -10.61 -14.98 17.57
N LYS A 192 -10.66 -13.77 18.13
CA LYS A 192 -11.04 -12.55 17.43
C LYS A 192 -9.88 -11.54 17.46
N ALA A 193 -9.66 -10.89 16.33
CA ALA A 193 -8.73 -9.81 16.25
C ALA A 193 -9.27 -8.54 16.93
N GLU A 194 -8.38 -7.76 17.50
CA GLU A 194 -8.66 -6.45 18.06
C GLU A 194 -8.14 -5.36 17.15
N LEU A 195 -8.82 -4.22 17.13
CA LEU A 195 -8.27 -3.01 16.53
C LEU A 195 -7.36 -2.31 17.54
N ARG A 196 -6.15 -2.03 17.10
CA ARG A 196 -5.13 -1.33 17.87
C ARG A 196 -4.85 0.01 17.24
N GLN A 197 -4.35 0.94 18.03
CA GLN A 197 -3.91 2.25 17.52
C GLN A 197 -2.70 2.76 18.30
N LEU A 198 -1.92 3.58 17.61
CA LEU A 198 -0.80 4.31 18.21
C LEU A 198 -0.74 5.71 17.62
N ARG A 199 -0.60 6.71 18.48
CA ARG A 199 -0.26 8.08 18.10
C ARG A 199 1.24 8.30 18.31
N TRP A 200 1.91 8.79 17.29
CA TRP A 200 3.36 8.95 17.28
C TRP A 200 3.77 10.14 16.40
N ARG A 201 5.05 10.47 16.37
CA ARG A 201 5.59 11.59 15.60
C ARG A 201 6.88 11.19 14.91
N LEU A 202 7.05 11.65 13.67
CA LEU A 202 8.36 11.65 13.02
C LEU A 202 9.25 12.73 13.65
N SER A 203 10.43 12.34 14.03
CA SER A 203 11.51 13.24 14.49
C SER A 203 12.26 13.86 13.32
#